data_308dab5f0aea24b5fe52ce769fac2371
#
_entry.id   308dab5f0aea24b5fe52ce769fac2371
#
_cell.length_a   1.000
_cell.length_b   1.000
_cell.length_c   1.000
_cell.angle_alpha   90.00
_cell.angle_beta   90.00
_cell.angle_gamma   90.00
#
_symmetry.space_group_name_H-M   'P 1'
#
loop_
_entity.id
_entity.type
_entity.pdbx_description
1 polymer ?
#
loop_
_entity_poly.entity_id
_entity_poly.type
_entity_poly.pdbx_seq_one_letter_code
_entity_poly.pdbx_strand_id
1 'polypeptide(L)'
;MNQSTFGSPLSTVPNEHLQTVDPIVAARLLSGGVVALVTSTWQGKSNVIPISWHTPLSSKPPLLGVALEQSRYSTDMLSHAGEFAVNIPTKELANHVGYLGSLSGEDINKFEATQLDTFSGRRVAAPLISDCCAWIECEIVERIETGDHLLFIGLVLSAQADSSIYDGNSFLPNSETTPLHFLGGNSYSTLRETFEARVPSGSDAPEAVLQSMLEDDLELSREVQEKKEEELGKLAKELEKGNIIDTKTLESELGIDLGSGDDLDLSKGTILDDRSS
;
A
#
# COMPACT_ATOMS: atom_id res chain seq x y z
N MET A 1 -41.70 -2.09 18.78
CA MET A 1 -40.79 -3.22 18.61
C MET A 1 -40.79 -3.56 17.11
N ASN A 2 -39.88 -2.96 16.34
CA ASN A 2 -39.69 -3.28 14.90
C ASN A 2 -38.53 -4.27 14.82
N GLN A 3 -38.84 -5.54 14.58
CA GLN A 3 -37.86 -6.52 14.18
C GLN A 3 -37.44 -6.19 12.72
N SER A 4 -36.23 -5.69 12.54
CA SER A 4 -35.61 -5.59 11.23
C SER A 4 -35.40 -7.02 10.70
N THR A 5 -36.18 -7.39 9.71
CA THR A 5 -35.95 -8.58 8.89
C THR A 5 -34.68 -8.37 8.04
N PHE A 6 -33.53 -8.60 8.63
CA PHE A 6 -32.34 -8.90 7.84
C PHE A 6 -32.57 -10.29 7.26
N GLY A 7 -32.51 -10.39 5.92
CA GLY A 7 -32.63 -11.67 5.22
C GLY A 7 -31.66 -12.71 5.78
N SER A 8 -32.06 -13.97 5.69
CA SER A 8 -31.22 -15.11 6.12
C SER A 8 -29.82 -14.97 5.57
N PRO A 9 -28.78 -15.21 6.38
CA PRO A 9 -27.42 -15.15 5.89
C PRO A 9 -27.26 -16.12 4.71
N LEU A 10 -26.65 -15.64 3.62
CA LEU A 10 -26.29 -16.49 2.49
C LEU A 10 -25.50 -17.68 3.05
N SER A 11 -26.00 -18.87 2.86
CA SER A 11 -25.58 -20.10 3.57
C SER A 11 -24.32 -20.76 2.99
N THR A 12 -23.54 -20.06 2.18
CA THR A 12 -22.32 -20.61 1.60
C THR A 12 -21.12 -19.87 2.16
N VAL A 13 -20.27 -20.57 2.92
CA VAL A 13 -18.91 -20.12 3.19
C VAL A 13 -18.18 -20.11 1.85
N PRO A 14 -17.83 -18.96 1.31
CA PRO A 14 -17.36 -18.88 -0.07
C PRO A 14 -15.94 -19.38 -0.26
N ASN A 15 -15.18 -19.62 0.82
CA ASN A 15 -13.78 -19.96 0.75
C ASN A 15 -13.39 -20.82 1.97
N GLU A 16 -12.72 -21.94 1.72
CA GLU A 16 -12.18 -22.83 2.76
C GLU A 16 -11.01 -22.17 3.54
N HIS A 17 -10.40 -21.13 2.99
CA HIS A 17 -9.32 -20.37 3.60
C HIS A 17 -9.81 -19.15 4.39
N LEU A 18 -11.11 -19.05 4.67
CA LEU A 18 -11.68 -17.93 5.42
C LEU A 18 -11.13 -17.89 6.85
N GLN A 19 -10.47 -16.80 7.20
CA GLN A 19 -9.95 -16.54 8.54
C GLN A 19 -10.71 -15.40 9.22
N THR A 20 -11.06 -15.58 10.48
CA THR A 20 -11.60 -14.48 11.30
C THR A 20 -10.48 -13.57 11.76
N VAL A 21 -10.67 -12.26 11.59
CA VAL A 21 -9.73 -11.21 12.00
C VAL A 21 -10.32 -10.48 13.21
N ASP A 22 -9.49 -10.22 14.23
CA ASP A 22 -9.89 -9.41 15.39
C ASP A 22 -10.26 -7.99 14.92
N PRO A 23 -11.45 -7.45 15.31
CA PRO A 23 -11.84 -6.08 14.96
C PRO A 23 -10.80 -5.01 15.31
N ILE A 24 -10.03 -5.19 16.39
CA ILE A 24 -8.95 -4.24 16.79
C ILE A 24 -7.89 -4.08 15.70
N VAL A 25 -7.62 -5.13 14.93
CA VAL A 25 -6.61 -5.10 13.85
C VAL A 25 -7.23 -5.08 12.45
N ALA A 26 -8.55 -4.94 12.34
CA ALA A 26 -9.26 -4.95 11.06
C ALA A 26 -8.78 -3.86 10.08
N ALA A 27 -8.29 -2.73 10.60
CA ALA A 27 -7.70 -1.66 9.77
C ALA A 27 -6.49 -2.15 8.95
N ARG A 28 -5.82 -3.24 9.35
CA ARG A 28 -4.71 -3.84 8.59
C ARG A 28 -5.17 -4.47 7.27
N LEU A 29 -6.43 -4.82 7.14
CA LEU A 29 -7.01 -5.31 5.89
C LEU A 29 -7.09 -4.20 4.82
N LEU A 30 -6.95 -2.93 5.23
CA LEU A 30 -6.86 -1.77 4.33
C LEU A 30 -5.40 -1.35 4.06
N SER A 31 -4.42 -2.15 4.50
CA SER A 31 -3.01 -1.92 4.18
C SER A 31 -2.76 -2.08 2.68
N GLY A 32 -1.66 -1.48 2.20
CA GLY A 32 -1.34 -1.42 0.77
C GLY A 32 -1.42 -0.01 0.20
N GLY A 33 -1.88 0.96 0.99
CA GLY A 33 -1.85 2.38 0.62
C GLY A 33 -0.43 2.95 0.56
N VAL A 34 -0.29 4.07 -0.16
CA VAL A 34 0.99 4.80 -0.25
C VAL A 34 1.43 5.28 1.14
N VAL A 35 2.73 5.26 1.39
CA VAL A 35 3.30 5.88 2.60
C VAL A 35 3.33 7.39 2.42
N ALA A 36 3.02 8.14 3.49
CA ALA A 36 3.20 9.57 3.54
C ALA A 36 4.19 9.95 4.66
N LEU A 37 5.17 10.80 4.35
CA LEU A 37 6.01 11.48 5.33
C LEU A 37 5.38 12.85 5.59
N VAL A 38 4.69 12.99 6.73
CA VAL A 38 4.07 14.27 7.12
C VAL A 38 5.11 15.10 7.87
N THR A 39 5.37 16.28 7.33
CA THR A 39 6.27 17.28 7.92
C THR A 39 5.49 18.44 8.50
N SER A 40 6.01 19.04 9.56
CA SER A 40 5.45 20.22 10.19
C SER A 40 6.58 21.07 10.81
N THR A 41 6.32 22.36 10.98
CA THR A 41 7.25 23.30 11.64
C THR A 41 6.49 24.15 12.66
N TRP A 42 6.98 24.18 13.88
CA TRP A 42 6.46 25.04 14.94
C TRP A 42 7.62 25.63 15.78
N GLN A 43 7.58 26.93 16.02
CA GLN A 43 8.62 27.65 16.77
C GLN A 43 10.05 27.40 16.26
N GLY A 44 10.22 27.33 14.95
CA GLY A 44 11.52 27.09 14.32
C GLY A 44 12.04 25.66 14.40
N LYS A 45 11.28 24.73 14.98
CA LYS A 45 11.60 23.30 14.98
C LYS A 45 10.77 22.58 13.93
N SER A 46 11.41 21.79 13.11
CA SER A 46 10.75 20.93 12.12
C SER A 46 10.74 19.48 12.59
N ASN A 47 9.68 18.76 12.22
CA ASN A 47 9.54 17.34 12.52
C ASN A 47 8.95 16.60 11.32
N VAL A 48 9.15 15.27 11.30
CA VAL A 48 8.62 14.38 10.28
C VAL A 48 8.08 13.09 10.92
N ILE A 49 6.95 12.60 10.42
CA ILE A 49 6.36 11.33 10.84
C ILE A 49 5.88 10.54 9.62
N PRO A 50 6.26 9.26 9.48
CA PRO A 50 5.69 8.38 8.49
C PRO A 50 4.29 7.93 8.93
N ILE A 51 3.33 7.98 8.02
CA ILE A 51 1.97 7.52 8.24
C ILE A 51 1.47 6.70 7.04
N SER A 52 0.52 5.82 7.31
CA SER A 52 -0.29 5.10 6.31
C SER A 52 -1.78 5.43 6.43
N TRP A 53 -2.18 6.16 7.47
CA TRP A 53 -3.56 6.56 7.69
C TRP A 53 -3.80 7.98 7.18
N HIS A 54 -4.03 8.09 5.88
CA HIS A 54 -4.38 9.31 5.18
C HIS A 54 -5.35 9.01 4.04
N THR A 55 -6.12 10.01 3.63
CA THR A 55 -7.10 9.84 2.55
C THR A 55 -7.49 11.18 1.94
N PRO A 56 -7.76 11.25 0.61
CA PRO A 56 -8.48 12.38 0.04
C PRO A 56 -9.91 12.41 0.60
N LEU A 57 -10.40 13.61 0.96
CA LEU A 57 -11.72 13.79 1.57
C LEU A 57 -12.69 14.56 0.66
N SER A 58 -12.20 15.50 -0.13
CA SER A 58 -13.02 16.32 -1.01
C SER A 58 -12.21 16.85 -2.18
N SER A 59 -12.87 17.03 -3.33
CA SER A 59 -12.30 17.66 -4.51
C SER A 59 -12.57 19.16 -4.58
N LYS A 60 -13.67 19.62 -3.99
CA LYS A 60 -14.12 21.04 -4.01
C LYS A 60 -14.78 21.41 -2.68
N PRO A 61 -14.04 22.09 -1.78
CA PRO A 61 -12.60 22.39 -1.85
C PRO A 61 -11.73 21.12 -1.78
N PRO A 62 -10.47 21.16 -2.25
CA PRO A 62 -9.57 20.04 -2.18
C PRO A 62 -9.13 19.80 -0.74
N LEU A 63 -9.59 18.71 -0.12
CA LEU A 63 -9.31 18.35 1.27
C LEU A 63 -8.59 17.01 1.35
N LEU A 64 -7.60 16.92 2.24
CA LEU A 64 -6.84 15.73 2.59
C LEU A 64 -6.93 15.47 4.09
N GLY A 65 -7.24 14.25 4.49
CA GLY A 65 -7.21 13.81 5.88
C GLY A 65 -5.94 13.06 6.23
N VAL A 66 -5.36 13.35 7.41
CA VAL A 66 -4.27 12.59 8.01
C VAL A 66 -4.62 12.27 9.45
N ALA A 67 -4.54 11.00 9.85
CA ALA A 67 -4.88 10.56 11.21
C ALA A 67 -3.61 10.13 11.96
N LEU A 68 -3.39 10.74 13.13
CA LEU A 68 -2.25 10.47 14.00
C LEU A 68 -2.73 10.07 15.39
N GLU A 69 -2.06 9.10 15.99
CA GLU A 69 -2.29 8.72 17.38
C GLU A 69 -2.04 9.93 18.30
N GLN A 70 -2.95 10.19 19.24
CA GLN A 70 -2.91 11.38 20.11
C GLN A 70 -1.64 11.48 20.96
N SER A 71 -1.04 10.34 21.32
CA SER A 71 0.18 10.26 22.12
C SER A 71 1.46 10.68 21.36
N ARG A 72 1.40 10.82 20.03
CA ARG A 72 2.58 11.16 19.24
C ARG A 72 2.96 12.62 19.35
N TYR A 73 4.22 12.90 19.57
CA TYR A 73 4.79 14.26 19.53
C TYR A 73 4.40 15.03 18.26
N SER A 74 4.34 14.35 17.12
CA SER A 74 3.92 14.94 15.83
C SER A 74 2.48 15.45 15.86
N THR A 75 1.59 14.82 16.64
CA THR A 75 0.19 15.24 16.79
C THR A 75 0.12 16.57 17.52
N ASP A 76 0.91 16.75 18.57
CA ASP A 76 1.03 18.02 19.28
C ASP A 76 1.62 19.11 18.37
N MET A 77 2.68 18.79 17.62
CA MET A 77 3.27 19.73 16.67
C MET A 77 2.28 20.19 15.59
N LEU A 78 1.58 19.28 14.94
CA LEU A 78 0.56 19.63 13.92
C LEU A 78 -0.54 20.49 14.52
N SER A 79 -0.94 20.18 15.75
CA SER A 79 -1.97 20.93 16.47
C SER A 79 -1.60 22.40 16.67
N HIS A 80 -0.32 22.70 16.85
CA HIS A 80 0.18 24.05 17.05
C HIS A 80 0.61 24.73 15.75
N ALA A 81 1.13 23.99 14.78
CA ALA A 81 1.61 24.53 13.51
C ALA A 81 0.50 25.10 12.65
N GLY A 82 -0.68 24.48 12.67
CA GLY A 82 -1.82 24.91 11.83
C GLY A 82 -1.66 24.55 10.35
N GLU A 83 -0.55 23.95 9.97
CA GLU A 83 -0.20 23.56 8.59
C GLU A 83 0.73 22.35 8.57
N PHE A 84 0.79 21.66 7.45
CA PHE A 84 1.68 20.54 7.23
C PHE A 84 1.98 20.33 5.75
N ALA A 85 3.01 19.54 5.47
CA ALA A 85 3.21 19.01 4.13
C ALA A 85 3.23 17.47 4.15
N VAL A 86 2.68 16.89 3.09
CA VAL A 86 2.73 15.46 2.80
C VAL A 86 3.78 15.25 1.73
N ASN A 87 4.77 14.41 2.02
CA ASN A 87 5.83 14.03 1.09
C ASN A 87 5.67 12.55 0.78
N ILE A 88 5.63 12.17 -0.48
CA ILE A 88 5.47 10.79 -0.93
C ILE A 88 6.83 10.17 -1.17
N PRO A 89 7.30 9.27 -0.28
CA PRO A 89 8.61 8.65 -0.40
C PRO A 89 8.64 7.60 -1.50
N THR A 90 9.83 7.36 -2.00
CA THR A 90 10.14 6.31 -2.95
C THR A 90 10.72 5.08 -2.25
N LYS A 91 10.96 4.01 -3.01
CA LYS A 91 11.56 2.76 -2.50
C LYS A 91 12.92 3.01 -1.83
N GLU A 92 13.70 3.95 -2.33
CA GLU A 92 15.03 4.30 -1.83
C GLU A 92 14.97 4.81 -0.39
N LEU A 93 13.85 5.43 -0.01
CA LEU A 93 13.62 5.92 1.36
C LEU A 93 13.03 4.87 2.32
N ALA A 94 12.81 3.61 1.90
CA ALA A 94 12.14 2.61 2.74
C ALA A 94 12.80 2.43 4.12
N ASN A 95 14.14 2.39 4.18
CA ASN A 95 14.86 2.28 5.45
C ASN A 95 14.71 3.54 6.32
N HIS A 96 14.71 4.72 5.69
CA HIS A 96 14.46 6.00 6.39
C HIS A 96 13.05 6.04 6.97
N VAL A 97 12.05 5.58 6.21
CA VAL A 97 10.66 5.49 6.67
C VAL A 97 10.55 4.63 7.93
N GLY A 98 11.13 3.43 7.91
CA GLY A 98 11.16 2.52 9.06
C GLY A 98 11.85 3.16 10.28
N TYR A 99 13.00 3.78 10.07
CA TYR A 99 13.75 4.44 11.13
C TYR A 99 13.02 5.64 11.72
N LEU A 100 12.48 6.54 10.87
CA LEU A 100 11.67 7.69 11.30
C LEU A 100 10.45 7.28 12.14
N GLY A 101 9.83 6.14 11.84
CA GLY A 101 8.70 5.59 12.58
C GLY A 101 9.07 5.12 13.99
N SER A 102 10.35 4.72 14.20
CA SER A 102 10.86 4.25 15.50
C SER A 102 11.35 5.37 16.42
N LEU A 103 11.54 6.58 15.90
CA LEU A 103 12.06 7.72 16.65
C LEU A 103 10.94 8.63 17.18
N SER A 104 11.14 9.23 18.36
CA SER A 104 10.36 10.37 18.83
C SER A 104 11.02 11.69 18.44
N GLY A 105 10.24 12.60 17.82
CA GLY A 105 10.71 13.97 17.54
C GLY A 105 10.85 14.85 18.78
N GLU A 106 10.36 14.39 19.94
CA GLU A 106 10.57 15.03 21.24
C GLU A 106 12.02 14.90 21.69
N ASP A 107 12.62 13.71 21.48
CA ASP A 107 13.95 13.37 21.97
C ASP A 107 15.06 13.69 20.96
N ILE A 108 14.77 13.60 19.67
CA ILE A 108 15.76 13.63 18.59
C ILE A 108 15.28 14.52 17.43
N ASN A 109 16.19 15.34 16.90
CA ASN A 109 15.99 15.99 15.61
C ASN A 109 16.05 14.93 14.50
N LYS A 110 14.90 14.54 13.98
CA LYS A 110 14.78 13.47 13.01
C LYS A 110 15.47 13.77 11.68
N PHE A 111 15.49 15.02 11.24
CA PHE A 111 16.20 15.42 10.01
C PHE A 111 17.71 15.29 10.15
N GLU A 112 18.27 15.69 11.30
CA GLU A 112 19.69 15.50 11.58
C GLU A 112 20.06 14.01 11.71
N ALA A 113 19.22 13.23 12.40
CA ALA A 113 19.46 11.81 12.61
C ALA A 113 19.40 10.99 11.30
N THR A 114 18.61 11.41 10.34
CA THR A 114 18.41 10.70 9.06
C THR A 114 19.17 11.32 7.90
N GLN A 115 19.75 12.49 8.06
CA GLN A 115 20.46 13.25 7.02
C GLN A 115 19.59 13.49 5.77
N LEU A 116 18.26 13.62 5.96
CA LEU A 116 17.34 13.89 4.85
C LEU A 116 17.49 15.36 4.41
N ASP A 117 17.79 15.54 3.14
CA ASP A 117 17.80 16.85 2.50
C ASP A 117 16.39 17.39 2.31
N THR A 118 16.25 18.69 2.52
CA THR A 118 14.94 19.36 2.42
C THR A 118 15.04 20.67 1.64
N PHE A 119 13.90 21.06 1.08
CA PHE A 119 13.74 22.37 0.46
C PHE A 119 12.47 23.07 0.99
N SER A 120 12.38 24.36 0.77
CA SER A 120 11.24 25.17 1.24
C SER A 120 10.00 24.92 0.40
N GLY A 121 8.85 24.77 1.06
CA GLY A 121 7.54 24.79 0.43
C GLY A 121 7.22 26.15 -0.19
N ARG A 122 6.17 26.18 -0.99
CA ARG A 122 5.65 27.43 -1.62
C ARG A 122 4.62 28.13 -0.75
N ARG A 123 3.92 27.38 0.08
CA ARG A 123 2.72 27.85 0.80
C ARG A 123 2.80 27.62 2.30
N VAL A 124 3.58 26.67 2.77
CA VAL A 124 3.71 26.31 4.19
C VAL A 124 5.16 26.35 4.63
N ALA A 125 5.40 26.56 5.93
CA ALA A 125 6.74 26.54 6.52
C ALA A 125 7.26 25.11 6.75
N ALA A 126 6.41 24.10 6.64
CA ALA A 126 6.82 22.71 6.74
C ALA A 126 7.81 22.35 5.62
N PRO A 127 8.98 21.74 5.93
CA PRO A 127 9.97 21.42 4.92
C PRO A 127 9.49 20.29 4.00
N LEU A 128 9.88 20.37 2.72
CA LEU A 128 9.66 19.34 1.73
C LEU A 128 10.93 18.48 1.60
N ILE A 129 10.78 17.15 1.60
CA ILE A 129 11.91 16.20 1.56
C ILE A 129 12.33 15.98 0.12
N SER A 130 13.61 16.23 -0.21
CA SER A 130 14.12 16.27 -1.60
C SER A 130 13.98 14.95 -2.34
N ASP A 131 14.22 13.81 -1.66
CA ASP A 131 14.21 12.47 -2.25
C ASP A 131 12.81 11.84 -2.36
N CYS A 132 11.76 12.61 -2.07
CA CYS A 132 10.38 12.22 -2.31
C CYS A 132 9.98 12.51 -3.76
N CYS A 133 8.92 11.87 -4.23
CA CYS A 133 8.46 11.98 -5.61
C CYS A 133 7.24 12.88 -5.80
N ALA A 134 6.56 13.25 -4.72
CA ALA A 134 5.47 14.20 -4.75
C ALA A 134 5.31 14.89 -3.39
N TRP A 135 4.76 16.11 -3.43
CA TRP A 135 4.61 16.99 -2.27
C TRP A 135 3.27 17.67 -2.30
N ILE A 136 2.56 17.70 -1.17
CA ILE A 136 1.26 18.34 -1.00
C ILE A 136 1.35 19.23 0.23
N GLU A 137 1.09 20.51 0.07
CA GLU A 137 1.12 21.53 1.12
C GLU A 137 -0.31 21.85 1.58
N CYS A 138 -0.57 21.76 2.88
CA CYS A 138 -1.90 21.87 3.46
C CYS A 138 -1.96 22.84 4.63
N GLU A 139 -3.04 23.63 4.68
CA GLU A 139 -3.48 24.35 5.88
C GLU A 139 -4.51 23.51 6.65
N ILE A 140 -4.37 23.39 7.95
CA ILE A 140 -5.31 22.63 8.79
C ILE A 140 -6.57 23.46 8.98
N VAL A 141 -7.69 23.00 8.44
CA VAL A 141 -9.00 23.67 8.54
C VAL A 141 -9.89 23.07 9.62
N GLU A 142 -9.67 21.81 9.98
CA GLU A 142 -10.47 21.13 11.00
C GLU A 142 -9.67 20.04 11.70
N ARG A 143 -10.06 19.70 12.91
CA ARG A 143 -9.51 18.60 13.74
C ARG A 143 -10.63 17.84 14.37
N ILE A 144 -10.63 16.51 14.24
CA ILE A 144 -11.71 15.65 14.75
C ILE A 144 -11.07 14.56 15.62
N GLU A 145 -11.49 14.48 16.86
CA GLU A 145 -11.11 13.36 17.74
C GLU A 145 -11.82 12.09 17.29
N THR A 146 -11.05 11.02 17.02
CA THR A 146 -11.54 9.75 16.52
C THR A 146 -10.96 8.60 17.37
N GLY A 147 -11.50 8.42 18.56
CA GLY A 147 -10.98 7.41 19.51
C GLY A 147 -9.60 7.79 20.02
N ASP A 148 -8.58 6.97 19.77
CA ASP A 148 -7.19 7.19 20.17
C ASP A 148 -6.38 8.04 19.16
N HIS A 149 -6.99 8.42 18.03
CA HIS A 149 -6.40 9.24 17.00
C HIS A 149 -7.05 10.62 16.88
N LEU A 150 -6.29 11.57 16.35
CA LEU A 150 -6.75 12.88 15.92
C LEU A 150 -6.67 12.94 14.39
N LEU A 151 -7.82 13.14 13.74
CA LEU A 151 -7.89 13.39 12.30
C LEU A 151 -7.72 14.88 12.03
N PHE A 152 -6.66 15.23 11.32
CA PHE A 152 -6.44 16.58 10.80
C PHE A 152 -6.98 16.66 9.38
N ILE A 153 -7.83 17.64 9.11
CA ILE A 153 -8.34 17.93 7.77
C ILE A 153 -7.58 19.13 7.22
N GLY A 154 -6.81 18.90 6.18
CA GLY A 154 -5.99 19.91 5.50
C GLY A 154 -6.63 20.38 4.19
N LEU A 155 -6.76 21.70 4.03
CA LEU A 155 -7.03 22.31 2.73
C LEU A 155 -5.73 22.30 1.91
N VAL A 156 -5.75 21.67 0.74
CA VAL A 156 -4.60 21.63 -0.16
C VAL A 156 -4.38 23.01 -0.77
N LEU A 157 -3.22 23.61 -0.49
CA LEU A 157 -2.81 24.92 -0.98
C LEU A 157 -1.89 24.83 -2.20
N SER A 158 -1.10 23.78 -2.30
CA SER A 158 -0.15 23.53 -3.39
C SER A 158 0.12 22.03 -3.49
N ALA A 159 0.37 21.54 -4.70
CA ALA A 159 0.84 20.19 -4.94
C ALA A 159 1.90 20.21 -6.06
N GLN A 160 2.91 19.34 -5.93
CA GLN A 160 4.00 19.17 -6.89
C GLN A 160 4.30 17.69 -7.01
N ALA A 161 4.77 17.25 -8.16
CA ALA A 161 5.23 15.89 -8.39
C ALA A 161 6.40 15.89 -9.36
N ASP A 162 7.25 14.87 -9.26
CA ASP A 162 8.30 14.61 -10.24
C ASP A 162 7.67 14.16 -11.56
N SER A 163 7.92 14.91 -12.63
CA SER A 163 7.35 14.66 -13.95
C SER A 163 7.90 13.41 -14.63
N SER A 164 8.97 12.81 -14.14
CA SER A 164 9.49 11.53 -14.64
C SER A 164 8.66 10.33 -14.19
N ILE A 165 7.82 10.49 -13.14
CA ILE A 165 7.03 9.42 -12.53
C ILE A 165 5.54 9.76 -12.39
N TYR A 166 5.14 10.97 -12.76
CA TYR A 166 3.74 11.42 -12.74
C TYR A 166 3.41 12.22 -13.99
N ASP A 167 2.42 11.77 -14.76
CA ASP A 167 2.05 12.35 -16.06
C ASP A 167 1.02 13.49 -15.98
N GLY A 168 0.61 13.88 -14.77
CA GLY A 168 -0.45 14.86 -14.52
C GLY A 168 -1.81 14.23 -14.20
N ASN A 169 -1.95 12.91 -14.36
CA ASN A 169 -3.15 12.14 -14.06
C ASN A 169 -2.87 10.95 -13.13
N SER A 170 -1.80 10.22 -13.39
CA SER A 170 -1.44 9.02 -12.62
C SER A 170 0.07 8.89 -12.45
N PHE A 171 0.48 8.10 -11.45
CA PHE A 171 1.85 7.64 -11.36
C PHE A 171 2.13 6.65 -12.49
N LEU A 172 3.28 6.83 -13.16
CA LEU A 172 3.71 5.98 -14.26
C LEU A 172 4.16 4.62 -13.73
N PRO A 173 3.50 3.53 -14.10
CA PRO A 173 3.96 2.20 -13.79
C PRO A 173 5.29 1.94 -14.49
N ASN A 174 6.13 1.09 -13.93
CA ASN A 174 7.43 0.71 -14.50
C ASN A 174 8.47 1.83 -14.61
N SER A 175 8.27 2.98 -13.96
CA SER A 175 9.37 3.91 -13.70
C SER A 175 10.38 3.26 -12.76
N GLU A 176 11.67 3.59 -12.87
CA GLU A 176 12.69 3.11 -11.92
C GLU A 176 12.37 3.52 -10.50
N THR A 177 11.76 4.70 -10.36
CA THR A 177 11.33 5.29 -9.08
C THR A 177 9.82 5.25 -8.98
N THR A 178 9.28 4.60 -7.96
CA THR A 178 7.84 4.49 -7.70
C THR A 178 7.52 4.81 -6.25
N PRO A 179 6.31 5.32 -5.96
CA PRO A 179 5.85 5.51 -4.59
C PRO A 179 5.97 4.25 -3.74
N LEU A 180 6.32 4.44 -2.47
CA LEU A 180 6.43 3.37 -1.49
C LEU A 180 5.04 3.06 -0.89
N HIS A 181 4.65 1.79 -0.86
CA HIS A 181 3.41 1.29 -0.29
C HIS A 181 3.67 0.48 0.96
N PHE A 182 2.85 0.65 2.00
CA PHE A 182 2.97 -0.05 3.28
C PHE A 182 2.07 -1.28 3.30
N LEU A 183 2.64 -2.46 3.56
CA LEU A 183 1.91 -3.73 3.65
C LEU A 183 1.64 -4.17 5.09
N GLY A 184 2.32 -3.56 6.06
CA GLY A 184 2.24 -3.92 7.47
C GLY A 184 3.59 -4.32 8.07
N GLY A 185 3.75 -4.17 9.39
CA GLY A 185 5.01 -4.45 10.06
C GLY A 185 6.18 -3.66 9.48
N ASN A 186 7.18 -4.36 8.97
CA ASN A 186 8.35 -3.78 8.27
C ASN A 186 8.31 -4.04 6.77
N SER A 187 7.15 -4.44 6.22
CA SER A 187 7.03 -4.83 4.83
C SER A 187 6.46 -3.69 3.99
N TYR A 188 7.08 -3.48 2.85
CA TYR A 188 6.71 -2.45 1.88
C TYR A 188 6.66 -3.06 0.48
N SER A 189 5.97 -2.38 -0.45
CA SER A 189 5.89 -2.73 -1.86
C SER A 189 5.97 -1.50 -2.73
N THR A 190 6.12 -1.72 -4.03
CA THR A 190 5.97 -0.70 -5.07
C THR A 190 5.04 -1.24 -6.15
N LEU A 191 4.28 -0.38 -6.81
CA LEU A 191 3.42 -0.77 -7.92
C LEU A 191 4.29 -1.10 -9.14
N ARG A 192 4.20 -2.33 -9.64
CA ARG A 192 4.98 -2.80 -10.81
C ARG A 192 4.11 -3.28 -11.95
N GLU A 193 2.93 -3.79 -11.63
CA GLU A 193 2.00 -4.33 -12.60
C GLU A 193 0.76 -3.46 -12.65
N THR A 194 0.33 -3.13 -13.87
CA THR A 194 -0.90 -2.39 -14.12
C THR A 194 -1.74 -3.15 -15.13
N PHE A 195 -3.03 -3.10 -14.92
CA PHE A 195 -4.03 -3.65 -15.85
C PHE A 195 -5.16 -2.66 -16.00
N GLU A 196 -5.78 -2.65 -17.16
CA GLU A 196 -6.95 -1.83 -17.42
C GLU A 196 -8.23 -2.64 -17.14
N ALA A 197 -9.07 -2.10 -16.26
CA ALA A 197 -10.38 -2.65 -16.05
C ALA A 197 -11.30 -2.23 -17.20
N ARG A 198 -12.06 -3.19 -17.75
CA ARG A 198 -13.09 -2.90 -18.74
C ARG A 198 -14.26 -2.18 -18.06
N VAL A 199 -14.57 -1.00 -18.53
CA VAL A 199 -15.74 -0.24 -18.07
C VAL A 199 -16.82 -0.36 -19.11
N PRO A 200 -17.96 -1.04 -18.82
CA PRO A 200 -19.07 -1.14 -19.74
C PRO A 200 -19.65 0.22 -20.10
N SER A 201 -20.08 0.42 -21.32
CA SER A 201 -20.79 1.64 -21.71
C SER A 201 -22.18 1.68 -21.08
N GLY A 202 -22.65 2.87 -20.69
CA GLY A 202 -23.98 3.02 -20.06
C GLY A 202 -25.17 2.62 -20.94
N SER A 203 -24.93 2.21 -22.21
CA SER A 203 -25.92 1.69 -23.15
C SER A 203 -25.98 0.16 -23.17
N ASP A 204 -25.08 -0.54 -22.52
CA ASP A 204 -25.03 -1.99 -22.52
C ASP A 204 -26.10 -2.57 -21.59
N ALA A 205 -26.80 -3.61 -22.05
CA ALA A 205 -27.78 -4.29 -21.21
C ALA A 205 -27.07 -4.96 -20.00
N PRO A 206 -27.62 -4.88 -18.77
CA PRO A 206 -26.97 -5.42 -17.57
C PRO A 206 -26.56 -6.90 -17.70
N GLU A 207 -27.37 -7.71 -18.39
CA GLU A 207 -27.11 -9.13 -18.64
C GLU A 207 -25.91 -9.34 -19.57
N ALA A 208 -25.80 -8.54 -20.63
CA ALA A 208 -24.67 -8.60 -21.57
C ALA A 208 -23.36 -8.14 -20.90
N VAL A 209 -23.42 -7.13 -20.01
CA VAL A 209 -22.28 -6.68 -19.20
C VAL A 209 -21.81 -7.78 -18.28
N LEU A 210 -22.73 -8.42 -17.54
CA LEU A 210 -22.39 -9.50 -16.62
C LEU A 210 -21.76 -10.69 -17.36
N GLN A 211 -22.33 -11.08 -18.50
CA GLN A 211 -21.80 -12.18 -19.30
C GLN A 211 -20.40 -11.87 -19.84
N SER A 212 -20.15 -10.65 -20.33
CA SER A 212 -18.84 -10.19 -20.78
C SER A 212 -17.81 -10.21 -19.64
N MET A 213 -18.19 -9.76 -18.43
CA MET A 213 -17.30 -9.80 -17.26
C MET A 213 -16.92 -11.22 -16.88
N LEU A 214 -17.87 -12.17 -16.93
CA LEU A 214 -17.61 -13.58 -16.64
C LEU A 214 -16.70 -14.24 -17.69
N GLU A 215 -16.82 -13.85 -18.96
CA GLU A 215 -15.95 -14.33 -20.03
C GLU A 215 -14.51 -13.77 -19.86
N ASP A 216 -14.38 -12.49 -19.55
CA ASP A 216 -13.09 -11.83 -19.27
C ASP A 216 -12.38 -12.47 -18.03
N ASP A 217 -13.13 -12.78 -16.96
CA ASP A 217 -12.58 -13.46 -15.77
C ASP A 217 -12.09 -14.89 -16.09
N LEU A 218 -12.80 -15.59 -16.97
CA LEU A 218 -12.39 -16.93 -17.42
C LEU A 218 -11.14 -16.87 -18.31
N GLU A 219 -11.03 -15.87 -19.16
CA GLU A 219 -9.86 -15.66 -20.03
C GLU A 219 -8.63 -15.29 -19.19
N LEU A 220 -8.77 -14.36 -18.25
CA LEU A 220 -7.71 -13.99 -17.30
C LEU A 220 -7.24 -15.19 -16.47
N SER A 221 -8.16 -16.03 -16.00
CA SER A 221 -7.85 -17.24 -15.26
C SER A 221 -7.06 -18.24 -16.11
N ARG A 222 -7.37 -18.37 -17.40
CA ARG A 222 -6.62 -19.21 -18.35
C ARG A 222 -5.23 -18.67 -18.59
N GLU A 223 -5.07 -17.37 -18.83
CA GLU A 223 -3.76 -16.75 -19.05
C GLU A 223 -2.85 -16.91 -17.83
N VAL A 224 -3.39 -16.75 -16.62
CA VAL A 224 -2.64 -16.98 -15.37
C VAL A 224 -2.19 -18.42 -15.25
N GLN A 225 -3.07 -19.36 -15.63
CA GLN A 225 -2.75 -20.78 -15.58
C GLN A 225 -1.71 -21.19 -16.63
N GLU A 226 -1.82 -20.69 -17.85
CA GLU A 226 -0.84 -20.90 -18.93
C GLU A 226 0.54 -20.35 -18.58
N LYS A 227 0.62 -19.14 -18.02
CA LYS A 227 1.88 -18.58 -17.54
C LYS A 227 2.51 -19.43 -16.44
N LYS A 228 1.68 -19.92 -15.52
CA LYS A 228 2.14 -20.80 -14.43
C LYS A 228 2.67 -22.13 -14.94
N GLU A 229 2.01 -22.71 -15.95
CA GLU A 229 2.47 -23.94 -16.61
C GLU A 229 3.76 -23.72 -17.42
N GLU A 230 3.90 -22.57 -18.08
CA GLU A 230 5.12 -22.20 -18.79
C GLU A 230 6.31 -22.02 -17.85
N GLU A 231 6.11 -21.37 -16.72
CA GLU A 231 7.15 -21.19 -15.68
C GLU A 231 7.54 -22.54 -15.07
N LEU A 232 6.57 -23.38 -14.72
CA LEU A 232 6.83 -24.75 -14.26
C LEU A 232 7.59 -25.57 -15.29
N GLY A 233 7.27 -25.43 -16.58
CA GLY A 233 7.98 -26.10 -17.66
C GLY A 233 9.43 -25.61 -17.84
N LYS A 234 9.71 -24.33 -17.59
CA LYS A 234 11.08 -23.79 -17.57
C LYS A 234 11.88 -24.35 -16.40
N LEU A 235 11.26 -24.39 -15.22
CA LEU A 235 11.84 -24.92 -13.99
C LEU A 235 12.19 -26.40 -14.12
N ALA A 236 11.26 -27.21 -14.65
CA ALA A 236 11.49 -28.63 -14.89
C ALA A 236 12.68 -28.89 -15.82
N LYS A 237 12.82 -28.09 -16.90
CA LYS A 237 13.96 -28.18 -17.81
C LYS A 237 15.30 -27.79 -17.17
N GLU A 238 15.32 -26.86 -16.24
CA GLU A 238 16.51 -26.47 -15.49
C GLU A 238 16.91 -27.58 -14.49
N LEU A 239 15.94 -28.23 -13.84
CA LEU A 239 16.16 -29.39 -12.97
C LEU A 239 16.73 -30.60 -13.76
N GLU A 240 16.21 -30.87 -14.96
CA GLU A 240 16.73 -31.93 -15.84
C GLU A 240 18.18 -31.69 -16.27
N LYS A 241 18.62 -30.44 -16.34
CA LYS A 241 20.02 -30.06 -16.63
C LYS A 241 20.95 -30.22 -15.42
N GLY A 242 20.43 -30.62 -14.25
CA GLY A 242 21.21 -30.82 -13.04
C GLY A 242 21.53 -29.53 -12.30
N ASN A 243 20.84 -28.44 -12.59
CA ASN A 243 20.93 -27.20 -11.82
C ASN A 243 20.16 -27.34 -10.51
N ILE A 244 20.82 -27.04 -9.40
CA ILE A 244 20.18 -27.03 -8.07
C ILE A 244 19.39 -25.73 -7.96
N ILE A 245 18.08 -25.82 -7.87
CA ILE A 245 17.23 -24.68 -7.60
C ILE A 245 16.96 -24.64 -6.10
N ASP A 246 17.28 -23.54 -5.47
CA ASP A 246 17.01 -23.29 -4.05
C ASP A 246 15.49 -23.29 -3.79
N THR A 247 15.06 -24.02 -2.75
CA THR A 247 13.66 -24.12 -2.33
C THR A 247 13.01 -22.76 -2.08
N LYS A 248 13.76 -21.76 -1.60
CA LYS A 248 13.26 -20.39 -1.42
C LYS A 248 12.97 -19.68 -2.74
N THR A 249 13.72 -19.97 -3.78
CA THR A 249 13.47 -19.45 -5.13
C THR A 249 12.21 -20.11 -5.69
N LEU A 250 12.01 -21.41 -5.46
CA LEU A 250 10.80 -22.15 -5.83
C LEU A 250 9.55 -21.61 -5.12
N GLU A 251 9.63 -21.39 -3.81
CA GLU A 251 8.52 -20.81 -3.02
C GLU A 251 8.18 -19.39 -3.47
N SER A 252 9.19 -18.57 -3.77
CA SER A 252 9.04 -17.18 -4.20
C SER A 252 8.43 -17.07 -5.61
N GLU A 253 8.80 -17.92 -6.54
CA GLU A 253 8.33 -17.87 -7.93
C GLU A 253 7.00 -18.59 -8.13
N LEU A 254 6.72 -19.66 -7.38
CA LEU A 254 5.49 -20.44 -7.51
C LEU A 254 4.38 -20.02 -6.55
N GLY A 255 4.70 -19.21 -5.51
CA GLY A 255 3.75 -18.83 -4.47
C GLY A 255 3.23 -20.04 -3.66
N ILE A 256 4.03 -21.09 -3.53
CA ILE A 256 3.70 -22.34 -2.82
C ILE A 256 4.58 -22.39 -1.57
N ASP A 257 3.99 -22.61 -0.39
CA ASP A 257 4.72 -22.91 0.83
C ASP A 257 5.08 -24.41 0.83
N LEU A 258 6.34 -24.74 0.61
CA LEU A 258 6.84 -26.12 0.61
C LEU A 258 7.13 -26.65 2.03
N GLY A 259 6.95 -25.84 3.07
CA GLY A 259 7.18 -26.19 4.46
C GLY A 259 8.67 -26.43 4.77
N SER A 260 9.08 -26.12 5.99
CA SER A 260 10.44 -26.41 6.49
C SER A 260 10.62 -27.90 6.81
N GLY A 261 10.63 -28.75 5.80
CA GLY A 261 10.90 -30.19 5.91
C GLY A 261 12.16 -30.54 5.15
N ASP A 262 13.03 -31.31 5.81
CA ASP A 262 14.32 -31.80 5.33
C ASP A 262 14.28 -32.28 3.86
N ASP A 263 15.26 -31.82 3.08
CA ASP A 263 15.71 -32.36 1.77
C ASP A 263 14.67 -33.12 0.93
N LEU A 264 13.98 -32.41 0.04
CA LEU A 264 13.23 -33.04 -1.05
C LEU A 264 14.21 -33.76 -2.00
N ASP A 265 14.36 -35.06 -1.81
CA ASP A 265 15.10 -35.91 -2.74
C ASP A 265 14.29 -36.13 -4.02
N LEU A 266 14.42 -35.17 -4.97
CA LEU A 266 13.78 -35.21 -6.28
C LEU A 266 14.30 -36.28 -7.22
N SER A 267 15.27 -37.13 -6.79
CA SER A 267 15.76 -38.24 -7.58
C SER A 267 14.77 -39.42 -7.69
N LYS A 268 13.66 -39.38 -6.94
CA LYS A 268 12.64 -40.44 -6.88
C LYS A 268 11.33 -40.10 -7.58
N GLY A 269 11.33 -39.25 -8.54
CA GLY A 269 10.26 -38.99 -9.51
C GLY A 269 8.87 -39.54 -9.18
N THR A 270 8.15 -39.04 -8.19
CA THR A 270 6.75 -39.42 -7.96
C THR A 270 6.01 -38.21 -7.37
N ILE A 271 5.35 -37.46 -8.22
CA ILE A 271 4.24 -36.61 -7.80
C ILE A 271 3.04 -37.54 -7.68
N LEU A 272 2.67 -37.89 -6.46
CA LEU A 272 1.41 -38.62 -6.23
C LEU A 272 0.27 -37.61 -6.18
N ASP A 273 -0.51 -37.65 -7.23
CA ASP A 273 -1.83 -37.07 -7.28
C ASP A 273 -2.76 -37.97 -6.45
N ASP A 274 -3.09 -37.55 -5.23
CA ASP A 274 -4.04 -38.30 -4.38
C ASP A 274 -5.32 -37.47 -4.21
N ARG A 275 -6.13 -37.46 -5.29
CA ARG A 275 -7.53 -37.08 -5.24
C ARG A 275 -8.40 -38.25 -5.67
N SER A 276 -8.57 -39.19 -4.76
CA SER A 276 -9.72 -40.11 -4.83
C SER A 276 -9.93 -40.82 -3.49
N SER A 277 -10.74 -40.24 -2.62
CA SER A 277 -11.70 -40.94 -1.74
C SER A 277 -12.59 -39.95 -1.05
#